data_6b89e9c7e706cbbee06a276168c23f18
#
_entry.id   6b89e9c7e706cbbee06a276168c23f18
#
_cell.length_a   1.000
_cell.length_b   1.000
_cell.length_c   1.000
_cell.angle_alpha   90.00
_cell.angle_beta   90.00
_cell.angle_gamma   90.00
#
_symmetry.space_group_name_H-M   'P 1'
#
loop_
_entity.id
_entity.type
_entity.pdbx_description
1 polymer ?
#
loop_
_entity_poly.entity_id
_entity_poly.type
_entity_poly.pdbx_seq_one_letter_code
_entity_poly.pdbx_strand_id
1 'polypeptide(L)'
;MKKVLIVISLFAAITSCNKKDDTKCPEVTTTAPASEIATLKTYLQANNITAVEDPRGFFYTIDAPGSGTKPTACSGVTVNYVGKLTNSTTFDSGNNVSFSLGGLITGWQEGIPLIAPGGSITLYLPPSLAYGSRASGSIPANSNLIFKIDLKSVY
;
A
#
# COMPACT_ATOMS: atom_id res chain seq x y z
N MET A 1 14.23 65.40 42.49
CA MET A 1 14.42 65.04 41.10
C MET A 1 14.71 63.52 41.06
N LYS A 2 13.69 62.72 40.89
CA LYS A 2 13.82 61.22 40.85
C LYS A 2 13.95 60.77 39.41
N LYS A 3 15.09 60.20 39.04
CA LYS A 3 15.32 59.61 37.72
C LYS A 3 14.71 58.21 37.72
N VAL A 4 13.73 58.01 36.84
CA VAL A 4 13.09 56.71 36.55
C VAL A 4 13.91 56.02 35.46
N LEU A 5 14.54 54.90 35.76
CA LEU A 5 15.22 54.04 34.80
C LEU A 5 14.17 53.05 34.21
N ILE A 6 13.88 53.21 32.93
CA ILE A 6 13.04 52.28 32.18
C ILE A 6 13.96 51.16 31.66
N VAL A 7 13.81 49.97 32.23
CA VAL A 7 14.46 48.73 31.71
C VAL A 7 13.57 48.18 30.59
N ILE A 8 14.03 48.31 29.36
CA ILE A 8 13.38 47.67 28.21
C ILE A 8 13.86 46.20 28.14
N SER A 9 13.00 45.28 28.57
CA SER A 9 13.25 43.85 28.43
C SER A 9 12.95 43.45 26.98
N LEU A 10 14.03 43.15 26.23
CA LEU A 10 13.96 42.63 24.87
C LEU A 10 13.61 41.15 24.93
N PHE A 11 12.35 40.79 24.71
CA PHE A 11 11.87 39.44 24.58
C PHE A 11 12.28 38.90 23.19
N ALA A 12 13.36 38.13 23.10
CA ALA A 12 13.73 37.42 21.90
C ALA A 12 12.75 36.22 21.74
N ALA A 13 11.81 36.33 20.85
CA ALA A 13 10.95 35.22 20.42
C ALA A 13 11.82 34.24 19.58
N ILE A 14 12.23 33.14 20.19
CA ILE A 14 12.81 32.01 19.48
C ILE A 14 11.68 31.29 18.76
N THR A 15 11.48 31.60 17.48
CA THR A 15 10.68 30.79 16.57
C THR A 15 11.41 29.46 16.37
N SER A 16 11.00 28.45 17.15
CA SER A 16 11.39 27.06 16.92
C SER A 16 10.75 26.62 15.60
N CYS A 17 11.53 26.65 14.50
CA CYS A 17 11.19 25.91 13.29
C CYS A 17 11.20 24.43 13.64
N ASN A 18 10.04 23.84 13.90
CA ASN A 18 9.85 22.41 13.86
C ASN A 18 10.18 21.95 12.43
N LYS A 19 11.43 21.51 12.20
CA LYS A 19 11.74 20.65 11.06
C LYS A 19 10.87 19.43 11.23
N LYS A 20 9.82 19.29 10.38
CA LYS A 20 9.18 18.01 10.16
C LYS A 20 10.29 17.05 9.77
N ASP A 21 10.39 15.95 10.49
CA ASP A 21 11.29 14.87 10.18
C ASP A 21 10.73 14.18 8.91
N ASP A 22 11.15 14.68 7.74
CA ASP A 22 10.70 14.18 6.41
C ASP A 22 11.27 12.79 6.06
N THR A 23 11.89 12.10 7.05
CA THR A 23 12.46 10.76 6.85
C THR A 23 11.48 9.63 7.03
N LYS A 24 10.25 9.90 7.53
CA LYS A 24 9.24 8.87 7.71
C LYS A 24 8.43 8.71 6.43
N CYS A 25 8.48 7.50 5.85
CA CYS A 25 7.63 7.14 4.73
C CYS A 25 6.15 7.38 5.10
N PRO A 26 5.37 8.14 4.29
CA PRO A 26 3.96 8.38 4.57
C PRO A 26 3.21 7.05 4.61
N GLU A 27 2.40 6.87 5.64
CA GLU A 27 1.54 5.71 5.76
C GLU A 27 0.39 5.83 4.75
N VAL A 28 0.14 4.74 4.03
CA VAL A 28 -1.00 4.65 3.11
C VAL A 28 -2.22 4.24 3.93
N THR A 29 -3.22 5.11 3.98
CA THR A 29 -4.42 4.95 4.86
C THR A 29 -5.73 4.84 4.07
N THR A 30 -5.66 4.60 2.77
CA THR A 30 -6.85 4.45 1.92
C THR A 30 -7.63 3.20 2.32
N THR A 31 -8.93 3.35 2.51
CA THR A 31 -9.81 2.23 2.84
C THR A 31 -10.87 2.06 1.74
N ALA A 32 -11.12 0.82 1.34
CA ALA A 32 -12.14 0.51 0.36
C ALA A 32 -13.56 0.74 0.91
N PRO A 33 -14.53 1.14 0.06
CA PRO A 33 -15.93 1.22 0.45
C PRO A 33 -16.50 -0.16 0.85
N ALA A 34 -17.40 -0.19 1.83
CA ALA A 34 -18.02 -1.42 2.33
C ALA A 34 -18.73 -2.25 1.24
N SER A 35 -19.28 -1.60 0.22
CA SER A 35 -19.90 -2.26 -0.92
C SER A 35 -18.90 -3.05 -1.77
N GLU A 36 -17.71 -2.52 -1.99
CA GLU A 36 -16.65 -3.21 -2.74
C GLU A 36 -16.10 -4.39 -1.92
N ILE A 37 -15.90 -4.19 -0.61
CA ILE A 37 -15.48 -5.24 0.32
C ILE A 37 -16.48 -6.40 0.29
N ALA A 38 -17.78 -6.11 0.38
CA ALA A 38 -18.85 -7.13 0.34
C ALA A 38 -18.85 -7.90 -0.98
N THR A 39 -18.67 -7.22 -2.11
CA THR A 39 -18.59 -7.85 -3.44
C THR A 39 -17.40 -8.80 -3.52
N LEU A 40 -16.24 -8.36 -3.08
CA LEU A 40 -15.02 -9.18 -3.08
C LEU A 40 -15.14 -10.38 -2.14
N LYS A 41 -15.73 -10.18 -0.95
CA LYS A 41 -16.01 -11.26 0.01
C LYS A 41 -16.94 -12.33 -0.57
N THR A 42 -17.98 -11.90 -1.29
CA THR A 42 -18.88 -12.82 -1.99
C THR A 42 -18.14 -13.66 -3.04
N TYR A 43 -17.23 -13.04 -3.79
CA TYR A 43 -16.38 -13.76 -4.75
C TYR A 43 -15.50 -14.82 -4.05
N LEU A 44 -14.83 -14.46 -2.96
CA LEU A 44 -13.98 -15.38 -2.19
C LEU A 44 -14.79 -16.59 -1.69
N GLN A 45 -15.96 -16.34 -1.12
CA GLN A 45 -16.87 -17.39 -0.62
C GLN A 45 -17.34 -18.33 -1.73
N ALA A 46 -17.78 -17.76 -2.87
CA ALA A 46 -18.26 -18.54 -4.01
C ALA A 46 -17.17 -19.45 -4.63
N ASN A 47 -15.89 -19.08 -4.45
CA ASN A 47 -14.75 -19.85 -4.96
C ASN A 47 -14.04 -20.68 -3.88
N ASN A 48 -14.59 -20.77 -2.66
CA ASN A 48 -14.03 -21.49 -1.52
C ASN A 48 -12.59 -21.02 -1.18
N ILE A 49 -12.32 -19.71 -1.33
CA ILE A 49 -11.02 -19.10 -1.03
C ILE A 49 -11.03 -18.63 0.43
N THR A 50 -10.14 -19.18 1.25
CA THR A 50 -9.89 -18.70 2.61
C THR A 50 -8.80 -17.64 2.55
N ALA A 51 -9.14 -16.39 2.86
CA ALA A 51 -8.23 -15.26 2.90
C ALA A 51 -8.44 -14.43 4.17
N VAL A 52 -7.40 -13.75 4.61
CA VAL A 52 -7.45 -12.81 5.73
C VAL A 52 -7.97 -11.47 5.23
N GLU A 53 -8.94 -10.90 5.92
CA GLU A 53 -9.45 -9.54 5.66
C GLU A 53 -8.54 -8.51 6.33
N ASP A 54 -7.98 -7.59 5.56
CA ASP A 54 -7.24 -6.44 6.08
C ASP A 54 -8.22 -5.31 6.44
N PRO A 55 -8.01 -4.56 7.53
CA PRO A 55 -8.90 -3.45 7.92
C PRO A 55 -9.09 -2.37 6.84
N ARG A 56 -8.18 -2.27 5.89
CA ARG A 56 -8.27 -1.35 4.74
C ARG A 56 -9.20 -1.85 3.61
N GLY A 57 -9.68 -3.10 3.72
CA GLY A 57 -10.73 -3.64 2.86
C GLY A 57 -10.24 -4.44 1.65
N PHE A 58 -9.00 -4.89 1.65
CA PHE A 58 -8.53 -5.94 0.75
C PHE A 58 -8.41 -7.27 1.50
N PHE A 59 -8.24 -8.37 0.76
CA PHE A 59 -8.01 -9.68 1.34
C PHE A 59 -6.68 -10.24 0.84
N TYR A 60 -6.09 -11.13 1.64
CA TYR A 60 -4.81 -11.73 1.26
C TYR A 60 -4.61 -13.13 1.83
N THR A 61 -3.73 -13.89 1.18
CA THR A 61 -3.12 -15.12 1.70
C THR A 61 -1.61 -15.00 1.62
N ILE A 62 -0.90 -15.41 2.68
CA ILE A 62 0.57 -15.46 2.69
C ILE A 62 0.96 -16.91 2.51
N ASP A 63 1.53 -17.25 1.33
CA ASP A 63 2.03 -18.59 1.04
C ASP A 63 3.40 -18.83 1.69
N ALA A 64 4.22 -17.76 1.73
CA ALA A 64 5.50 -17.73 2.43
C ALA A 64 5.74 -16.34 3.02
N PRO A 65 6.11 -16.21 4.30
CA PRO A 65 6.31 -14.89 4.92
C PRO A 65 7.60 -14.21 4.47
N GLY A 66 8.59 -14.96 3.97
CA GLY A 66 9.93 -14.47 3.70
C GLY A 66 10.75 -14.23 4.96
N SER A 67 11.91 -13.59 4.81
CA SER A 67 12.82 -13.28 5.93
C SER A 67 13.54 -11.96 5.70
N GLY A 68 13.96 -11.29 6.80
CA GLY A 68 14.64 -10.00 6.77
C GLY A 68 13.67 -8.82 6.88
N THR A 69 14.12 -7.65 6.45
CA THR A 69 13.38 -6.39 6.59
C THR A 69 12.24 -6.32 5.58
N LYS A 70 11.02 -6.13 6.06
CA LYS A 70 9.84 -5.89 5.21
C LYS A 70 9.96 -4.52 4.53
N PRO A 71 9.45 -4.36 3.30
CA PRO A 71 9.41 -3.06 2.65
C PRO A 71 8.44 -2.10 3.34
N THR A 72 8.64 -0.83 3.09
CA THR A 72 7.68 0.25 3.38
C THR A 72 7.13 0.77 2.04
N ALA A 73 6.11 1.62 2.06
CA ALA A 73 5.57 2.23 0.85
C ALA A 73 6.61 3.06 0.06
N CYS A 74 7.74 3.47 0.69
CA CYS A 74 8.83 4.20 0.01
C CYS A 74 9.94 3.30 -0.53
N SER A 75 9.89 2.00 -0.28
CA SER A 75 10.95 1.07 -0.71
C SER A 75 10.91 0.81 -2.21
N GLY A 76 12.09 0.57 -2.78
CA GLY A 76 12.19 -0.16 -4.04
C GLY A 76 12.03 -1.67 -3.78
N VAL A 77 11.33 -2.35 -4.66
CA VAL A 77 11.10 -3.81 -4.58
C VAL A 77 11.36 -4.46 -5.92
N THR A 78 11.91 -5.68 -5.90
CA THR A 78 11.97 -6.54 -7.09
C THR A 78 11.04 -7.72 -6.85
N VAL A 79 10.14 -7.98 -7.81
CA VAL A 79 9.10 -9.00 -7.68
C VAL A 79 8.95 -9.85 -8.95
N ASN A 80 8.44 -11.08 -8.77
CA ASN A 80 7.70 -11.76 -9.82
C ASN A 80 6.22 -11.60 -9.51
N TYR A 81 5.39 -11.44 -10.52
CA TYR A 81 3.96 -11.32 -10.29
C TYR A 81 3.12 -11.83 -11.46
N VAL A 82 1.88 -12.17 -11.14
CA VAL A 82 0.81 -12.43 -12.12
C VAL A 82 -0.44 -11.73 -11.64
N GLY A 83 -1.01 -10.86 -12.48
CA GLY A 83 -2.27 -10.17 -12.25
C GLY A 83 -3.40 -10.78 -13.05
N LYS A 84 -4.52 -11.12 -12.38
CA LYS A 84 -5.70 -11.74 -12.97
C LYS A 84 -6.98 -11.00 -12.60
N LEU A 85 -7.93 -11.04 -13.53
CA LEU A 85 -9.33 -10.74 -13.24
C LEU A 85 -10.00 -11.91 -12.49
N THR A 86 -11.15 -11.67 -11.89
CA THR A 86 -11.93 -12.69 -11.18
C THR A 86 -12.44 -13.83 -12.08
N ASN A 87 -12.46 -13.65 -13.40
CA ASN A 87 -12.74 -14.68 -14.39
C ASN A 87 -11.48 -15.50 -14.80
N SER A 88 -10.38 -15.37 -14.05
CA SER A 88 -9.09 -16.02 -14.28
C SER A 88 -8.29 -15.52 -15.49
N THR A 89 -8.78 -14.53 -16.23
CA THR A 89 -8.03 -13.92 -17.34
C THR A 89 -6.79 -13.18 -16.78
N THR A 90 -5.62 -13.55 -17.24
CA THR A 90 -4.37 -12.83 -16.93
C THR A 90 -4.33 -11.54 -17.74
N PHE A 91 -4.19 -10.39 -17.07
CA PHE A 91 -4.07 -9.09 -17.72
C PHE A 91 -2.65 -8.55 -17.71
N ASP A 92 -1.80 -9.02 -16.77
CA ASP A 92 -0.41 -8.60 -16.67
C ASP A 92 0.43 -9.62 -15.92
N SER A 93 1.74 -9.67 -16.20
CA SER A 93 2.69 -10.50 -15.46
C SER A 93 4.12 -10.00 -15.67
N GLY A 94 5.00 -10.28 -14.72
CA GLY A 94 6.42 -9.92 -14.82
C GLY A 94 7.32 -10.81 -13.98
N ASN A 95 8.57 -10.98 -14.44
CA ASN A 95 9.60 -11.72 -13.73
C ASN A 95 10.78 -10.82 -13.45
N ASN A 96 11.24 -10.75 -12.20
CA ASN A 96 12.33 -9.91 -11.73
C ASN A 96 12.17 -8.42 -12.12
N VAL A 97 10.94 -7.92 -12.01
CA VAL A 97 10.64 -6.51 -12.31
C VAL A 97 10.85 -5.68 -11.06
N SER A 98 11.53 -4.56 -11.23
CA SER A 98 11.82 -3.61 -10.14
C SER A 98 10.89 -2.41 -10.20
N PHE A 99 10.32 -2.06 -9.05
CA PHE A 99 9.39 -0.95 -8.88
C PHE A 99 9.74 -0.10 -7.67
N SER A 100 9.42 1.20 -7.73
CA SER A 100 9.24 2.02 -6.53
C SER A 100 7.82 1.77 -6.01
N LEU A 101 7.69 1.22 -4.81
CA LEU A 101 6.39 0.78 -4.25
C LEU A 101 5.40 1.94 -4.12
N GLY A 102 5.88 3.15 -3.75
CA GLY A 102 5.05 4.35 -3.65
C GLY A 102 4.43 4.85 -4.95
N GLY A 103 4.90 4.38 -6.12
CA GLY A 103 4.34 4.70 -7.43
C GLY A 103 3.30 3.70 -7.95
N LEU A 104 3.01 2.63 -7.20
CA LEU A 104 2.10 1.57 -7.60
C LEU A 104 0.67 1.78 -7.07
N ILE A 105 -0.24 0.89 -7.46
CA ILE A 105 -1.62 0.90 -6.94
C ILE A 105 -1.62 0.71 -5.42
N THR A 106 -2.61 1.31 -4.76
CA THR A 106 -2.72 1.35 -3.29
C THR A 106 -2.66 -0.05 -2.67
N GLY A 107 -3.34 -1.02 -3.24
CA GLY A 107 -3.33 -2.40 -2.74
C GLY A 107 -1.94 -3.06 -2.73
N TRP A 108 -1.02 -2.67 -3.63
CA TRP A 108 0.37 -3.13 -3.59
C TRP A 108 1.17 -2.41 -2.51
N GLN A 109 0.97 -1.09 -2.36
CA GLN A 109 1.63 -0.30 -1.32
C GLN A 109 1.27 -0.80 0.09
N GLU A 110 0.07 -1.32 0.26
CA GLU A 110 -0.44 -1.84 1.53
C GLU A 110 -0.17 -3.33 1.74
N GLY A 111 -0.21 -4.13 0.66
CA GLY A 111 -0.13 -5.58 0.72
C GLY A 111 1.30 -6.13 0.72
N ILE A 112 2.20 -5.59 -0.10
CA ILE A 112 3.60 -6.08 -0.17
C ILE A 112 4.35 -5.92 1.16
N PRO A 113 4.13 -4.86 1.97
CA PRO A 113 4.72 -4.76 3.31
C PRO A 113 4.31 -5.85 4.32
N LEU A 114 3.35 -6.71 3.99
CA LEU A 114 2.97 -7.83 4.84
C LEU A 114 3.99 -8.97 4.81
N ILE A 115 4.83 -9.05 3.76
CA ILE A 115 5.87 -10.07 3.56
C ILE A 115 7.27 -9.47 3.52
N ALA A 116 8.29 -10.32 3.65
CA ALA A 116 9.71 -9.98 3.55
C ALA A 116 10.33 -10.62 2.27
N PRO A 117 11.57 -10.29 1.89
CA PRO A 117 12.28 -10.93 0.78
C PRO A 117 12.24 -12.47 0.86
N GLY A 118 11.99 -13.12 -0.28
CA GLY A 118 11.74 -14.57 -0.38
C GLY A 118 10.30 -14.97 -0.02
N GLY A 119 9.46 -14.00 0.36
CA GLY A 119 8.04 -14.23 0.64
C GLY A 119 7.16 -14.25 -0.60
N SER A 120 5.99 -14.86 -0.48
CA SER A 120 4.96 -14.94 -1.51
C SER A 120 3.58 -14.64 -0.90
N ILE A 121 2.81 -13.80 -1.58
CA ILE A 121 1.49 -13.35 -1.15
C ILE A 121 0.52 -13.33 -2.34
N THR A 122 -0.72 -13.69 -2.09
CA THR A 122 -1.82 -13.43 -3.04
C THR A 122 -2.69 -12.32 -2.46
N LEU A 123 -2.85 -11.24 -3.22
CA LEU A 123 -3.71 -10.09 -2.89
C LEU A 123 -5.00 -10.16 -3.69
N TYR A 124 -6.11 -9.94 -3.02
CA TYR A 124 -7.44 -9.77 -3.63
C TYR A 124 -7.86 -8.34 -3.39
N LEU A 125 -7.85 -7.53 -4.44
CA LEU A 125 -7.99 -6.08 -4.35
C LEU A 125 -9.33 -5.62 -4.90
N PRO A 126 -10.10 -4.82 -4.13
CA PRO A 126 -11.26 -4.14 -4.65
C PRO A 126 -10.86 -2.99 -5.60
N PRO A 127 -11.78 -2.49 -6.44
CA PRO A 127 -11.47 -1.46 -7.43
C PRO A 127 -10.80 -0.22 -6.86
N SER A 128 -11.28 0.31 -5.74
CA SER A 128 -10.76 1.55 -5.14
C SER A 128 -9.30 1.46 -4.67
N LEU A 129 -8.79 0.26 -4.38
CA LEU A 129 -7.38 0.01 -4.04
C LEU A 129 -6.54 -0.41 -5.26
N ALA A 130 -7.13 -0.42 -6.47
CA ALA A 130 -6.51 -0.81 -7.73
C ALA A 130 -6.67 0.30 -8.79
N TYR A 131 -7.46 0.06 -9.85
CA TYR A 131 -7.63 1.00 -10.97
C TYR A 131 -8.95 1.77 -10.92
N GLY A 132 -9.82 1.49 -9.95
CA GLY A 132 -11.05 2.24 -9.69
C GLY A 132 -12.12 2.12 -10.76
N SER A 133 -12.86 3.21 -10.96
CA SER A 133 -14.00 3.29 -11.87
C SER A 133 -13.63 3.54 -13.34
N ARG A 134 -12.35 3.50 -13.69
CA ARG A 134 -11.87 3.70 -15.07
C ARG A 134 -11.25 2.40 -15.60
N ALA A 135 -11.54 2.07 -16.85
CA ALA A 135 -10.85 0.98 -17.52
C ALA A 135 -9.37 1.33 -17.74
N SER A 136 -8.48 0.33 -17.63
CA SER A 136 -7.04 0.48 -17.84
C SER A 136 -6.52 -0.70 -18.66
N GLY A 137 -6.17 -0.46 -19.91
CA GLY A 137 -5.77 -1.51 -20.84
C GLY A 137 -6.85 -2.59 -20.98
N SER A 138 -6.52 -3.83 -20.65
CA SER A 138 -7.46 -4.97 -20.65
C SER A 138 -8.27 -5.13 -19.35
N ILE A 139 -8.08 -4.23 -18.38
CA ILE A 139 -8.81 -4.26 -17.10
C ILE A 139 -10.08 -3.41 -17.24
N PRO A 140 -11.29 -4.01 -17.13
CA PRO A 140 -12.53 -3.24 -17.14
C PRO A 140 -12.64 -2.31 -15.92
N ALA A 141 -13.48 -1.27 -16.03
CA ALA A 141 -13.82 -0.42 -14.90
C ALA A 141 -14.45 -1.23 -13.76
N ASN A 142 -14.21 -0.83 -12.52
CA ASN A 142 -14.75 -1.46 -11.31
C ASN A 142 -14.41 -2.96 -11.17
N SER A 143 -13.22 -3.36 -11.64
CA SER A 143 -12.76 -4.76 -11.54
C SER A 143 -12.13 -5.06 -10.19
N ASN A 144 -12.53 -6.16 -9.57
CA ASN A 144 -11.74 -6.82 -8.53
C ASN A 144 -10.54 -7.51 -9.18
N LEU A 145 -9.37 -7.39 -8.58
CA LEU A 145 -8.13 -7.93 -9.10
C LEU A 145 -7.49 -8.94 -8.15
N ILE A 146 -6.80 -9.91 -8.72
CA ILE A 146 -6.06 -10.92 -7.99
C ILE A 146 -4.59 -10.83 -8.43
N PHE A 147 -3.68 -10.58 -7.48
CA PHE A 147 -2.25 -10.58 -7.75
C PHE A 147 -1.55 -11.65 -6.93
N LYS A 148 -0.89 -12.58 -7.60
CA LYS A 148 0.10 -13.44 -6.94
C LYS A 148 1.46 -12.78 -7.09
N ILE A 149 2.17 -12.57 -5.98
CA ILE A 149 3.41 -11.79 -5.92
C ILE A 149 4.45 -12.55 -5.12
N ASP A 150 5.63 -12.74 -5.70
CA ASP A 150 6.83 -13.24 -5.02
C ASP A 150 7.80 -12.07 -4.85
N LEU A 151 8.08 -11.68 -3.62
CA LEU A 151 9.02 -10.60 -3.31
C LEU A 151 10.45 -11.15 -3.32
N LYS A 152 11.28 -10.67 -4.26
CA LYS A 152 12.67 -11.13 -4.44
C LYS A 152 13.65 -10.33 -3.61
N SER A 153 13.54 -8.99 -3.64
CA SER A 153 14.42 -8.09 -2.88
C SER A 153 13.75 -6.77 -2.55
N VAL A 154 14.30 -6.09 -1.56
CA VAL A 154 13.93 -4.74 -1.09
C VAL A 154 15.19 -3.89 -1.09
N TYR A 155 15.12 -2.63 -1.55
CA TYR A 155 16.23 -1.66 -1.60
C TYR A 155 15.74 -0.22 -1.44
#